data_6e91ba3b9c30fc152cdf9fbf721ed71f
#
_entry.id   6e91ba3b9c30fc152cdf9fbf721ed71f
#
_cell.length_a   1.000
_cell.length_b   1.000
_cell.length_c   1.000
_cell.angle_alpha   90.00
_cell.angle_beta   90.00
_cell.angle_gamma   90.00
#
_symmetry.space_group_name_H-M   'P 1'
#
loop_
_entity.id
_entity.type
_entity.pdbx_description
1 polymer ?
#
loop_
_entity_poly.entity_id
_entity_poly.type
_entity_poly.pdbx_seq_one_letter_code
_entity_poly.pdbx_strand_id
1 'polypeptide(L)'
;MQQLLRFLLMSSAIQINPETGRKIFNTRAAKANEKITGKGYSTINDDSLTSLPPPPPGAVFNATEQAKYREFKEARRGAADYMALEGEFSKYLEDVYSAPPIERSALNDECEILVVGAGFAGLLLWQKLQKEGFTDVRFCEKGGDVGGTWYWNRYPGIACDVESYSYLPLLEEMGYFPTMKFAAGFEIMEYCQKLAEKYGFYKQCLFHTTVESTDWDQSNERWIVKTDRGDSMRARYVILANGILTTPKLARIKGMEKFSGDAFHTSRWDYNIDLKGKRVGIIGTGATAVQVIPEIAKIVKELFVFQRTPSSIDVR
;
A
#
# COMPACT_ATOMS: atom_id res chain seq x y z
N MET A 1 -26.46 9.65 -3.52
CA MET A 1 -25.29 10.54 -3.48
C MET A 1 -24.98 11.03 -2.08
N GLN A 2 -25.91 11.70 -1.35
CA GLN A 2 -25.69 12.08 0.06
C GLN A 2 -25.38 10.90 0.99
N GLN A 3 -25.95 9.71 0.76
CA GLN A 3 -25.63 8.52 1.54
C GLN A 3 -24.24 7.96 1.24
N LEU A 4 -23.78 7.99 -0.01
CA LEU A 4 -22.42 7.55 -0.40
C LEU A 4 -21.35 8.50 0.14
N LEU A 5 -21.58 9.82 0.07
CA LEU A 5 -20.72 10.82 0.72
C LEU A 5 -20.71 10.66 2.25
N ARG A 6 -21.87 10.37 2.85
CA ARG A 6 -21.93 10.02 4.29
C ARG A 6 -21.16 8.74 4.59
N PHE A 7 -21.16 7.74 3.69
CA PHE A 7 -20.44 6.50 3.87
C PHE A 7 -18.92 6.69 3.73
N LEU A 8 -18.46 7.45 2.73
CA LEU A 8 -17.05 7.82 2.56
C LEU A 8 -16.54 8.69 3.73
N LEU A 9 -17.40 9.56 4.27
CA LEU A 9 -17.10 10.34 5.48
C LEU A 9 -17.22 9.51 6.77
N MET A 10 -18.00 8.42 6.78
CA MET A 10 -18.12 7.52 7.94
C MET A 10 -16.99 6.48 8.03
N SER A 11 -16.24 6.23 6.95
CA SER A 11 -15.02 5.39 7.00
C SER A 11 -13.82 6.14 7.58
N SER A 12 -13.82 7.47 7.57
CA SER A 12 -12.91 8.26 8.39
C SER A 12 -13.53 8.43 9.78
N ALA A 13 -13.08 7.64 10.72
CA ALA A 13 -13.58 7.58 12.11
C ALA A 13 -13.34 8.86 12.94
N ILE A 14 -13.13 10.00 12.31
CA ILE A 14 -12.85 11.26 13.00
C ILE A 14 -14.01 12.24 12.76
N GLN A 15 -14.83 12.45 13.76
CA GLN A 15 -15.76 13.58 13.80
C GLN A 15 -15.16 14.71 14.62
N ILE A 16 -15.41 15.96 14.22
CA ILE A 16 -15.04 17.15 14.99
C ILE A 16 -16.26 17.58 15.80
N ASN A 17 -16.10 17.71 17.11
CA ASN A 17 -17.14 18.27 17.97
C ASN A 17 -17.34 19.75 17.59
N PRO A 18 -18.54 20.16 17.18
CA PRO A 18 -18.78 21.53 16.72
C PRO A 18 -18.65 22.58 17.83
N GLU A 19 -18.81 22.19 19.10
CA GLU A 19 -18.73 23.12 20.22
C GLU A 19 -17.30 23.31 20.77
N THR A 20 -16.46 22.27 20.65
CA THR A 20 -15.12 22.29 21.25
C THR A 20 -13.99 22.24 20.24
N GLY A 21 -14.27 22.02 18.94
CA GLY A 21 -13.27 21.83 17.89
C GLY A 21 -12.44 20.53 18.00
N ARG A 22 -12.77 19.64 18.93
CA ARG A 22 -12.03 18.41 19.23
C ARG A 22 -12.43 17.25 18.31
N LYS A 23 -11.47 16.42 17.95
CA LYS A 23 -11.69 15.18 17.16
C LYS A 23 -12.37 14.12 18.04
N ILE A 24 -13.50 13.56 17.58
CA ILE A 24 -14.25 12.51 18.26
C ILE A 24 -14.10 11.22 17.45
N PHE A 25 -13.62 10.14 18.08
CA PHE A 25 -13.62 8.80 17.48
C PHE A 25 -15.01 8.17 17.50
N ASN A 26 -15.31 7.34 16.50
CA ASN A 26 -16.63 6.78 16.24
C ASN A 26 -17.30 6.15 17.48
N THR A 27 -18.42 6.72 17.87
CA THR A 27 -19.17 6.38 19.09
C THR A 27 -19.74 4.95 19.12
N ARG A 28 -19.88 4.26 17.98
CA ARG A 28 -20.36 2.86 17.95
C ARG A 28 -19.30 1.88 18.45
N ALA A 29 -18.04 2.04 18.04
CA ALA A 29 -16.93 1.23 18.55
C ALA A 29 -16.66 1.52 20.03
N ALA A 30 -16.74 2.78 20.44
CA ALA A 30 -16.60 3.18 21.85
C ALA A 30 -17.72 2.57 22.72
N LYS A 31 -18.99 2.65 22.31
CA LYS A 31 -20.13 2.05 23.02
C LYS A 31 -20.08 0.53 23.10
N ALA A 32 -19.60 -0.14 22.02
CA ALA A 32 -19.43 -1.61 22.05
C ALA A 32 -18.34 -2.02 23.05
N ASN A 33 -17.23 -1.26 23.10
CA ASN A 33 -16.14 -1.55 24.03
C ASN A 33 -16.48 -1.22 25.48
N GLU A 34 -17.28 -0.18 25.74
CA GLU A 34 -17.82 0.15 27.07
C GLU A 34 -18.68 -0.98 27.64
N LYS A 35 -19.44 -1.64 26.75
CA LYS A 35 -20.29 -2.80 27.10
C LYS A 35 -19.48 -4.06 27.43
N ILE A 36 -18.27 -4.20 26.85
CA ILE A 36 -17.38 -5.37 27.03
C ILE A 36 -16.41 -5.13 28.21
N THR A 37 -15.87 -3.93 28.34
CA THR A 37 -14.78 -3.63 29.28
C THR A 37 -15.21 -2.85 30.50
N GLY A 38 -16.41 -2.26 30.51
CA GLY A 38 -16.89 -1.34 31.54
C GLY A 38 -16.10 -0.02 31.61
N LYS A 39 -15.24 0.23 30.65
CA LYS A 39 -14.43 1.47 30.53
C LYS A 39 -14.68 2.07 29.18
N GLY A 40 -15.29 3.26 29.13
CA GLY A 40 -15.35 4.08 27.93
C GLY A 40 -13.94 4.49 27.47
N TYR A 41 -13.73 4.60 26.16
CA TYR A 41 -12.53 5.28 25.68
C TYR A 41 -12.60 6.73 26.14
N SER A 42 -11.66 7.13 26.98
CA SER A 42 -11.45 8.55 27.24
C SER A 42 -11.11 9.24 25.92
N THR A 43 -11.69 10.40 25.68
CA THR A 43 -11.24 11.30 24.62
C THR A 43 -9.73 11.44 24.75
N ILE A 44 -8.98 10.99 23.74
CA ILE A 44 -7.56 11.28 23.67
C ILE A 44 -7.49 12.80 23.47
N ASN A 45 -7.20 13.53 24.53
CA ASN A 45 -6.88 14.94 24.42
C ASN A 45 -5.62 15.04 23.55
N ASP A 46 -5.57 16.00 22.63
CA ASP A 46 -4.38 16.28 21.81
C ASP A 46 -3.13 16.51 22.68
N ASP A 47 -3.34 16.94 23.94
CA ASP A 47 -2.31 17.04 24.98
C ASP A 47 -1.69 15.68 25.39
N SER A 48 -2.41 14.55 25.17
CA SER A 48 -1.85 13.20 25.42
C SER A 48 -0.90 12.72 24.30
N LEU A 49 -0.97 13.33 23.11
CA LEU A 49 0.01 13.11 22.03
C LEU A 49 1.28 13.96 22.24
N THR A 50 1.23 14.97 23.07
CA THR A 50 2.41 15.76 23.48
C THR A 50 3.09 15.18 24.72
N SER A 51 2.44 14.33 25.48
CA SER A 51 3.03 13.57 26.58
C SER A 51 3.39 12.15 26.11
N LEU A 52 4.45 12.04 25.31
CA LEU A 52 5.24 10.82 25.33
C LEU A 52 5.59 10.55 26.83
N PRO A 53 5.54 9.27 27.28
CA PRO A 53 5.98 8.96 28.63
C PRO A 53 7.33 9.63 28.84
N PRO A 54 7.56 10.25 30.00
CA PRO A 54 8.83 10.90 30.25
C PRO A 54 9.95 9.89 29.95
N PRO A 55 11.01 10.33 29.26
CA PRO A 55 12.12 9.44 28.99
C PRO A 55 12.59 8.83 30.31
N PRO A 56 13.07 7.59 30.32
CA PRO A 56 13.53 6.93 31.51
C PRO A 56 14.51 7.85 32.25
N PRO A 57 14.51 7.85 33.59
CA PRO A 57 15.39 8.71 34.38
C PRO A 57 16.83 8.53 33.92
N GLY A 58 17.46 9.61 33.44
CA GLY A 58 18.82 9.60 32.90
C GLY A 58 18.94 9.77 31.37
N ALA A 59 17.85 9.70 30.59
CA ALA A 59 17.86 10.04 29.18
C ALA A 59 17.75 11.56 28.99
N VAL A 60 18.84 12.28 29.10
CA VAL A 60 18.91 13.70 28.79
C VAL A 60 19.18 13.87 27.31
N PHE A 61 18.13 14.02 26.49
CA PHE A 61 18.27 14.58 25.16
C PHE A 61 18.58 16.08 25.31
N ASN A 62 19.85 16.44 25.26
CA ASN A 62 20.22 17.84 25.31
C ASN A 62 19.77 18.56 24.02
N ALA A 63 19.60 19.89 24.08
CA ALA A 63 19.13 20.70 22.96
C ALA A 63 20.03 20.55 21.71
N THR A 64 21.30 20.28 21.90
CA THR A 64 22.29 20.08 20.83
C THR A 64 22.03 18.76 20.07
N GLU A 65 21.71 17.68 20.77
CA GLU A 65 21.37 16.39 20.15
C GLU A 65 20.03 16.45 19.41
N GLN A 66 19.05 17.16 19.99
CA GLN A 66 17.78 17.43 19.30
C GLN A 66 17.97 18.29 18.05
N ALA A 67 18.84 19.30 18.09
CA ALA A 67 19.18 20.12 16.92
C ALA A 67 19.88 19.29 15.83
N LYS A 68 20.86 18.49 16.19
CA LYS A 68 21.52 17.53 15.26
C LYS A 68 20.54 16.54 14.65
N TYR A 69 19.61 16.01 15.45
CA TYR A 69 18.60 15.09 14.95
C TYR A 69 17.63 15.77 13.97
N ARG A 70 17.23 17.04 14.25
CA ARG A 70 16.40 17.83 13.33
C ARG A 70 17.15 18.14 12.03
N GLU A 71 18.36 18.64 12.10
CA GLU A 71 19.23 18.89 10.94
C GLU A 71 19.43 17.63 10.10
N PHE A 72 19.71 16.50 10.74
CA PHE A 72 19.83 15.20 10.10
C PHE A 72 18.50 14.73 9.46
N LYS A 73 17.35 15.01 10.07
CA LYS A 73 16.04 14.71 9.55
C LYS A 73 15.65 15.64 8.40
N GLU A 74 16.02 16.90 8.44
CA GLU A 74 15.77 17.88 7.38
C GLU A 74 16.67 17.61 6.17
N ALA A 75 17.94 17.32 6.36
CA ALA A 75 18.86 16.88 5.31
C ALA A 75 18.41 15.59 4.61
N ARG A 76 17.59 14.77 5.25
CA ARG A 76 17.02 13.53 4.71
C ARG A 76 15.70 13.68 3.98
N ARG A 77 15.01 14.80 4.14
CA ARG A 77 13.70 15.07 3.54
C ARG A 77 13.81 15.59 2.11
N GLY A 78 14.54 14.90 1.22
CA GLY A 78 14.63 15.35 -0.15
C GLY A 78 14.47 14.24 -1.18
N ALA A 79 13.87 14.55 -2.32
CA ALA A 79 13.88 13.72 -3.54
C ALA A 79 15.31 13.38 -4.00
N ALA A 80 16.32 14.07 -3.44
CA ALA A 80 17.73 13.84 -3.69
C ALA A 80 18.26 12.46 -3.22
N ASP A 81 17.56 11.78 -2.30
CA ASP A 81 17.98 10.48 -1.75
C ASP A 81 17.65 9.29 -2.68
N TYR A 82 16.81 9.51 -3.71
CA TYR A 82 16.36 8.46 -4.61
C TYR A 82 16.72 8.75 -6.05
N MET A 83 16.93 7.69 -6.81
CA MET A 83 17.19 7.78 -8.24
C MET A 83 15.86 7.86 -9.00
N ALA A 84 15.85 8.58 -10.12
CA ALA A 84 14.80 8.44 -11.12
C ALA A 84 14.86 7.03 -11.73
N LEU A 85 13.70 6.43 -11.95
CA LEU A 85 13.58 5.12 -12.60
C LEU A 85 13.53 5.31 -14.12
N GLU A 86 14.64 5.75 -14.69
CA GLU A 86 14.82 6.06 -16.10
C GLU A 86 16.04 5.29 -16.68
N GLY A 87 16.13 5.20 -18.01
CA GLY A 87 17.22 4.47 -18.66
C GLY A 87 17.29 3.00 -18.22
N GLU A 88 18.46 2.55 -17.79
CA GLU A 88 18.67 1.18 -17.31
C GLU A 88 17.86 0.80 -16.05
N PHE A 89 17.38 1.80 -15.29
CA PHE A 89 16.56 1.59 -14.09
C PHE A 89 15.05 1.57 -14.40
N SER A 90 14.61 1.80 -15.63
CA SER A 90 13.20 1.72 -16.04
C SER A 90 12.62 0.31 -15.84
N LYS A 91 13.47 -0.73 -15.93
CA LYS A 91 13.10 -2.14 -15.67
C LYS A 91 12.40 -2.36 -14.32
N TYR A 92 12.65 -1.50 -13.34
CA TYR A 92 11.98 -1.60 -12.03
C TYR A 92 10.53 -1.10 -12.04
N LEU A 93 10.07 -0.47 -13.12
CA LEU A 93 8.68 -0.07 -13.32
C LEU A 93 7.85 -1.18 -13.98
N GLU A 94 8.51 -2.15 -14.61
CA GLU A 94 7.86 -3.23 -15.34
C GLU A 94 7.12 -4.19 -14.40
N ASP A 95 6.08 -4.83 -14.94
CA ASP A 95 5.40 -5.92 -14.29
C ASP A 95 6.11 -7.24 -14.65
N VAL A 96 6.87 -7.75 -13.69
CA VAL A 96 7.66 -8.99 -13.85
C VAL A 96 6.88 -10.25 -13.45
N TYR A 97 5.61 -10.09 -13.04
CA TYR A 97 4.82 -11.17 -12.45
C TYR A 97 3.67 -11.66 -13.31
N SER A 98 3.42 -11.01 -14.42
CA SER A 98 2.36 -11.38 -15.36
C SER A 98 2.88 -11.55 -16.77
N ALA A 99 2.07 -12.20 -17.61
CA ALA A 99 2.29 -12.21 -19.05
C ALA A 99 2.24 -10.77 -19.60
N PRO A 100 2.90 -10.50 -20.73
CA PRO A 100 2.78 -9.20 -21.39
C PRO A 100 1.31 -8.78 -21.57
N PRO A 101 1.01 -7.49 -21.52
CA PRO A 101 -0.34 -7.00 -21.69
C PRO A 101 -0.91 -7.40 -23.05
N ILE A 102 -2.18 -7.82 -23.05
CA ILE A 102 -2.90 -8.13 -24.27
C ILE A 102 -3.00 -6.87 -25.12
N GLU A 103 -2.66 -6.98 -26.40
CA GLU A 103 -2.85 -5.90 -27.35
C GLU A 103 -4.34 -5.59 -27.50
N ARG A 104 -4.71 -4.32 -27.40
CA ARG A 104 -6.05 -3.80 -27.63
C ARG A 104 -5.99 -2.38 -28.17
N SER A 105 -7.03 -1.98 -28.88
CA SER A 105 -7.20 -0.59 -29.27
C SER A 105 -7.42 0.29 -28.06
N ALA A 106 -7.05 1.56 -28.18
CA ALA A 106 -7.36 2.59 -27.21
C ALA A 106 -8.88 2.73 -27.01
N LEU A 107 -9.31 2.89 -25.77
CA LEU A 107 -10.72 3.05 -25.42
C LEU A 107 -11.09 4.52 -25.38
N ASN A 108 -12.27 4.82 -25.95
CA ASN A 108 -12.95 6.09 -25.75
C ASN A 108 -14.31 5.77 -25.10
N ASP A 109 -14.29 5.64 -23.78
CA ASP A 109 -15.40 5.11 -22.97
C ASP A 109 -15.93 6.18 -22.01
N GLU A 110 -17.13 5.97 -21.49
CA GLU A 110 -17.73 6.80 -20.46
C GLU A 110 -18.32 5.92 -19.37
N CYS A 111 -18.14 6.30 -18.11
CA CYS A 111 -18.71 5.60 -16.98
C CYS A 111 -19.13 6.59 -15.88
N GLU A 112 -19.97 6.16 -14.96
CA GLU A 112 -20.34 6.99 -13.82
C GLU A 112 -19.17 7.13 -12.85
N ILE A 113 -18.48 6.02 -12.53
CA ILE A 113 -17.40 5.99 -11.55
C ILE A 113 -16.17 5.30 -12.16
N LEU A 114 -15.03 5.99 -12.18
CA LEU A 114 -13.73 5.39 -12.49
C LEU A 114 -12.90 5.29 -11.21
N VAL A 115 -12.32 4.12 -10.98
CA VAL A 115 -11.50 3.83 -9.80
C VAL A 115 -10.09 3.44 -10.22
N VAL A 116 -9.09 4.03 -9.60
CA VAL A 116 -7.67 3.74 -9.86
C VAL A 116 -7.14 2.82 -8.79
N GLY A 117 -6.85 1.56 -9.16
CA GLY A 117 -6.25 0.54 -8.31
C GLY A 117 -7.20 -0.62 -7.96
N ALA A 118 -6.66 -1.84 -8.00
CA ALA A 118 -7.32 -3.11 -7.72
C ALA A 118 -6.74 -3.85 -6.51
N GLY A 119 -6.20 -3.12 -5.53
CA GLY A 119 -5.88 -3.64 -4.20
C GLY A 119 -7.13 -3.81 -3.32
N PHE A 120 -6.97 -4.09 -2.03
CA PHE A 120 -8.10 -4.22 -1.11
C PHE A 120 -9.07 -3.04 -1.16
N ALA A 121 -8.56 -1.81 -1.29
CA ALA A 121 -9.43 -0.63 -1.36
C ALA A 121 -10.37 -0.68 -2.57
N GLY A 122 -9.85 -1.04 -3.76
CA GLY A 122 -10.64 -1.20 -4.97
C GLY A 122 -11.64 -2.35 -4.87
N LEU A 123 -11.21 -3.51 -4.39
CA LEU A 123 -12.06 -4.70 -4.23
C LEU A 123 -13.23 -4.44 -3.26
N LEU A 124 -12.94 -3.83 -2.10
CA LEU A 124 -13.96 -3.48 -1.12
C LEU A 124 -14.92 -2.41 -1.64
N LEU A 125 -14.37 -1.41 -2.34
CA LEU A 125 -15.20 -0.37 -2.95
C LEU A 125 -16.17 -0.97 -3.95
N TRP A 126 -15.72 -1.89 -4.81
CA TRP A 126 -16.60 -2.58 -5.76
C TRP A 126 -17.73 -3.34 -5.06
N GLN A 127 -17.41 -4.15 -4.07
CA GLN A 127 -18.42 -4.87 -3.28
C GLN A 127 -19.47 -3.91 -2.68
N LYS A 128 -19.04 -2.74 -2.19
CA LYS A 128 -19.95 -1.74 -1.63
C LYS A 128 -20.78 -1.04 -2.69
N LEU A 129 -20.18 -0.67 -3.81
CA LEU A 129 -20.88 -0.04 -4.93
C LEU A 129 -21.97 -0.96 -5.51
N GLN A 130 -21.65 -2.25 -5.69
CA GLN A 130 -22.65 -3.23 -6.13
C GLN A 130 -23.84 -3.32 -5.15
N LYS A 131 -23.57 -3.36 -3.85
CA LYS A 131 -24.60 -3.43 -2.80
C LYS A 131 -25.50 -2.20 -2.80
N GLU A 132 -24.98 -1.03 -3.19
CA GLU A 132 -25.74 0.22 -3.33
C GLU A 132 -26.35 0.39 -4.72
N GLY A 133 -26.21 -0.59 -5.62
CA GLY A 133 -26.83 -0.59 -6.95
C GLY A 133 -26.04 0.14 -8.04
N PHE A 134 -24.78 0.53 -7.78
CA PHE A 134 -23.92 1.12 -8.80
C PHE A 134 -23.28 0.03 -9.64
N THR A 135 -23.56 0.02 -10.95
CA THR A 135 -23.04 -0.98 -11.89
C THR A 135 -22.17 -0.38 -12.99
N ASP A 136 -22.33 0.92 -13.27
CA ASP A 136 -21.53 1.64 -14.26
C ASP A 136 -20.23 2.15 -13.65
N VAL A 137 -19.33 1.20 -13.42
CA VAL A 137 -18.04 1.42 -12.75
C VAL A 137 -16.92 0.81 -13.58
N ARG A 138 -15.82 1.55 -13.75
CA ARG A 138 -14.61 1.08 -14.40
C ARG A 138 -13.43 1.17 -13.44
N PHE A 139 -12.61 0.12 -13.41
CA PHE A 139 -11.34 0.11 -12.68
C PHE A 139 -10.17 0.12 -13.65
N CYS A 140 -9.11 0.84 -13.29
CA CYS A 140 -7.80 0.78 -13.96
C CYS A 140 -6.76 0.27 -12.97
N GLU A 141 -6.07 -0.80 -13.32
CA GLU A 141 -4.99 -1.39 -12.52
C GLU A 141 -3.71 -1.50 -13.37
N LYS A 142 -2.62 -0.99 -12.81
CA LYS A 142 -1.30 -1.05 -13.45
C LYS A 142 -0.77 -2.48 -13.58
N GLY A 143 -1.02 -3.31 -12.58
CA GLY A 143 -0.59 -4.72 -12.56
C GLY A 143 -1.45 -5.61 -13.44
N GLY A 144 -0.96 -6.82 -13.67
CA GLY A 144 -1.66 -7.85 -14.45
C GLY A 144 -2.78 -8.57 -13.67
N ASP A 145 -2.90 -8.30 -12.37
CA ASP A 145 -3.94 -8.91 -11.52
C ASP A 145 -4.27 -8.01 -10.33
N VAL A 146 -5.30 -8.39 -9.58
CA VAL A 146 -5.70 -7.78 -8.33
C VAL A 146 -4.65 -7.97 -7.23
N GLY A 147 -4.84 -7.31 -6.07
CA GLY A 147 -4.05 -7.58 -4.87
C GLY A 147 -3.15 -6.41 -4.45
N GLY A 148 -2.85 -5.45 -5.34
CA GLY A 148 -2.09 -4.24 -5.01
C GLY A 148 -0.76 -4.56 -4.33
N THR A 149 -0.60 -4.22 -3.05
CA THR A 149 0.62 -4.52 -2.28
C THR A 149 1.04 -5.99 -2.36
N TRP A 150 0.10 -6.92 -2.31
CA TRP A 150 0.35 -8.36 -2.32
C TRP A 150 0.60 -8.92 -3.71
N TYR A 151 0.18 -8.22 -4.73
CA TYR A 151 0.56 -8.49 -6.11
C TYR A 151 2.01 -8.09 -6.39
N TRP A 152 2.42 -6.88 -5.97
CA TRP A 152 3.72 -6.30 -6.29
C TRP A 152 4.85 -6.77 -5.39
N ASN A 153 4.57 -7.20 -4.16
CA ASN A 153 5.59 -7.62 -3.21
C ASN A 153 5.51 -9.12 -2.98
N ARG A 154 6.45 -9.85 -3.55
CA ARG A 154 6.49 -11.33 -3.55
C ARG A 154 7.81 -11.88 -3.04
N TYR A 155 8.57 -11.11 -2.29
CA TYR A 155 9.85 -11.56 -1.74
C TYR A 155 9.67 -12.69 -0.72
N PRO A 156 10.69 -13.58 -0.52
CA PRO A 156 10.63 -14.66 0.47
C PRO A 156 10.37 -14.13 1.88
N GLY A 157 9.50 -14.80 2.61
CA GLY A 157 9.14 -14.43 3.98
C GLY A 157 8.12 -13.29 4.11
N ILE A 158 7.60 -12.77 2.99
CA ILE A 158 6.57 -11.74 3.05
C ILE A 158 5.33 -12.23 3.78
N ALA A 159 4.91 -11.47 4.79
CA ALA A 159 3.71 -11.73 5.58
C ALA A 159 3.09 -10.41 6.05
N CYS A 160 1.82 -10.45 6.43
CA CYS A 160 1.21 -9.34 7.12
C CYS A 160 1.77 -9.22 8.54
N ASP A 161 2.00 -8.01 9.02
CA ASP A 161 2.41 -7.69 10.39
C ASP A 161 1.23 -7.30 11.29
N VAL A 162 0.01 -7.33 10.74
CA VAL A 162 -1.27 -7.23 11.45
C VAL A 162 -1.91 -8.61 11.51
N GLU A 163 -2.61 -8.91 12.59
CA GLU A 163 -3.33 -10.18 12.74
C GLU A 163 -4.34 -10.37 11.60
N SER A 164 -4.35 -11.56 11.02
CA SER A 164 -5.13 -11.89 9.81
C SER A 164 -6.62 -11.60 9.95
N TYR A 165 -7.18 -11.85 11.13
CA TYR A 165 -8.60 -11.57 11.41
C TYR A 165 -8.98 -10.09 11.41
N SER A 166 -8.00 -9.21 11.66
CA SER A 166 -8.19 -7.77 11.58
C SER A 166 -7.84 -7.21 10.21
N TYR A 167 -6.92 -7.86 9.52
CA TYR A 167 -6.38 -7.38 8.26
C TYR A 167 -7.19 -7.79 7.03
N LEU A 168 -7.63 -9.07 6.97
CA LEU A 168 -8.39 -9.60 5.84
C LEU A 168 -9.87 -9.17 5.95
N PRO A 169 -10.39 -8.45 4.96
CA PRO A 169 -11.75 -7.95 5.01
C PRO A 169 -12.76 -9.01 4.56
N LEU A 170 -14.02 -8.92 5.02
CA LEU A 170 -15.14 -9.73 4.57
C LEU A 170 -14.96 -11.24 4.84
N LEU A 171 -14.28 -11.62 5.92
CA LEU A 171 -14.02 -13.04 6.25
C LEU A 171 -15.33 -13.83 6.41
N GLU A 172 -16.34 -13.26 7.05
CA GLU A 172 -17.64 -13.89 7.24
C GLU A 172 -18.37 -14.08 5.90
N GLU A 173 -18.43 -13.03 5.09
CA GLU A 173 -19.06 -13.07 3.77
C GLU A 173 -18.36 -14.04 2.82
N MET A 174 -17.05 -14.19 2.98
CA MET A 174 -16.23 -15.14 2.20
C MET A 174 -16.31 -16.57 2.74
N GLY A 175 -16.72 -16.75 4.00
CA GLY A 175 -16.61 -18.04 4.70
C GLY A 175 -15.15 -18.49 4.81
N TYR A 176 -14.23 -17.56 5.01
CA TYR A 176 -12.80 -17.83 4.97
C TYR A 176 -12.15 -17.75 6.35
N PHE A 177 -11.29 -18.72 6.64
CA PHE A 177 -10.46 -18.74 7.82
C PHE A 177 -8.99 -18.64 7.43
N PRO A 178 -8.26 -17.61 7.87
CA PRO A 178 -6.82 -17.50 7.65
C PRO A 178 -6.08 -18.69 8.26
N THR A 179 -5.04 -19.16 7.56
CA THR A 179 -4.27 -20.34 8.00
C THR A 179 -3.31 -20.03 9.14
N MET A 180 -2.94 -18.74 9.30
CA MET A 180 -2.00 -18.28 10.33
C MET A 180 -2.47 -16.97 10.95
N LYS A 181 -2.00 -16.72 12.19
CA LYS A 181 -2.22 -15.44 12.90
C LYS A 181 -1.75 -14.24 12.06
N PHE A 182 -0.63 -14.39 11.37
CA PHE A 182 -0.06 -13.42 10.43
C PHE A 182 0.08 -14.09 9.07
N ALA A 183 -0.91 -13.88 8.21
CA ALA A 183 -0.99 -14.55 6.91
C ALA A 183 0.20 -14.22 6.01
N ALA A 184 0.69 -15.22 5.31
CA ALA A 184 1.74 -15.06 4.32
C ALA A 184 1.22 -14.29 3.09
N GLY A 185 2.11 -13.60 2.38
CA GLY A 185 1.72 -12.76 1.26
C GLY A 185 1.02 -13.52 0.14
N PHE A 186 1.41 -14.77 -0.13
CA PHE A 186 0.74 -15.60 -1.14
C PHE A 186 -0.71 -15.93 -0.75
N GLU A 187 -0.98 -16.21 0.53
CA GLU A 187 -2.33 -16.46 1.03
C GLU A 187 -3.21 -15.21 0.89
N ILE A 188 -2.66 -14.04 1.20
CA ILE A 188 -3.38 -12.77 1.06
C ILE A 188 -3.65 -12.45 -0.41
N MET A 189 -2.69 -12.74 -1.29
CA MET A 189 -2.87 -12.57 -2.74
C MET A 189 -3.99 -13.48 -3.26
N GLU A 190 -3.98 -14.74 -2.90
CA GLU A 190 -5.03 -15.71 -3.25
C GLU A 190 -6.39 -15.27 -2.70
N TYR A 191 -6.42 -14.72 -1.50
CA TYR A 191 -7.63 -14.16 -0.92
C TYR A 191 -8.18 -12.97 -1.71
N CYS A 192 -7.31 -12.07 -2.21
CA CYS A 192 -7.72 -10.98 -3.11
C CYS A 192 -8.34 -11.52 -4.40
N GLN A 193 -7.76 -12.56 -4.98
CA GLN A 193 -8.30 -13.21 -6.18
C GLN A 193 -9.69 -13.83 -5.91
N LYS A 194 -9.86 -14.56 -4.79
CA LYS A 194 -11.16 -15.10 -4.37
C LYS A 194 -12.22 -14.01 -4.17
N LEU A 195 -11.84 -12.86 -3.61
CA LEU A 195 -12.73 -11.70 -3.51
C LEU A 195 -13.14 -11.18 -4.89
N ALA A 196 -12.17 -11.01 -5.78
CA ALA A 196 -12.41 -10.53 -7.14
C ALA A 196 -13.33 -11.47 -7.94
N GLU A 197 -13.13 -12.77 -7.82
CA GLU A 197 -13.97 -13.80 -8.43
C GLU A 197 -15.39 -13.76 -7.89
N LYS A 198 -15.54 -13.81 -6.56
CA LYS A 198 -16.85 -13.85 -5.89
C LYS A 198 -17.73 -12.67 -6.27
N TYR A 199 -17.16 -11.48 -6.35
CA TYR A 199 -17.89 -10.25 -6.67
C TYR A 199 -17.84 -9.86 -8.16
N GLY A 200 -17.26 -10.70 -9.04
CA GLY A 200 -17.19 -10.45 -10.48
C GLY A 200 -16.35 -9.25 -10.87
N PHE A 201 -15.34 -8.88 -10.05
CA PHE A 201 -14.51 -7.69 -10.22
C PHE A 201 -13.76 -7.66 -11.55
N TYR A 202 -13.28 -8.81 -12.03
CA TYR A 202 -12.47 -8.91 -13.27
C TYR A 202 -13.15 -8.32 -14.50
N LYS A 203 -14.49 -8.32 -14.55
CA LYS A 203 -15.25 -7.74 -15.66
C LYS A 203 -15.28 -6.22 -15.66
N GLN A 204 -14.93 -5.60 -14.53
CA GLN A 204 -14.97 -4.16 -14.34
C GLN A 204 -13.58 -3.52 -14.44
N CYS A 205 -12.52 -4.34 -14.52
CA CYS A 205 -11.15 -3.87 -14.39
C CYS A 205 -10.35 -4.00 -15.69
N LEU A 206 -9.72 -2.90 -16.07
CA LEU A 206 -8.70 -2.83 -17.11
C LEU A 206 -7.35 -3.03 -16.45
N PHE A 207 -6.80 -4.23 -16.58
CA PHE A 207 -5.45 -4.56 -16.11
C PHE A 207 -4.38 -4.05 -17.07
N HIS A 208 -3.13 -3.99 -16.61
CA HIS A 208 -2.00 -3.41 -17.34
C HIS A 208 -2.33 -2.02 -17.90
N THR A 209 -3.04 -1.22 -17.12
CA THR A 209 -3.53 0.07 -17.53
C THR A 209 -3.21 1.10 -16.46
N THR A 210 -2.19 1.92 -16.72
CA THR A 210 -1.74 2.98 -15.80
C THR A 210 -2.47 4.27 -16.12
N VAL A 211 -3.14 4.85 -15.14
CA VAL A 211 -3.69 6.21 -15.28
C VAL A 211 -2.56 7.22 -15.22
N GLU A 212 -2.41 8.03 -16.25
CA GLU A 212 -1.37 9.05 -16.40
C GLU A 212 -1.86 10.45 -16.00
N SER A 213 -3.11 10.79 -16.37
CA SER A 213 -3.69 12.07 -15.98
C SER A 213 -5.18 11.96 -15.71
N THR A 214 -5.67 12.91 -14.90
CA THR A 214 -7.08 13.12 -14.62
C THR A 214 -7.35 14.62 -14.68
N ASP A 215 -8.04 15.07 -15.73
CA ASP A 215 -8.30 16.48 -16.00
C ASP A 215 -9.81 16.76 -15.88
N TRP A 216 -10.18 17.82 -15.16
CA TRP A 216 -11.59 18.19 -15.03
C TRP A 216 -12.06 19.01 -16.24
N ASP A 217 -13.05 18.52 -16.95
CA ASP A 217 -13.75 19.24 -18.01
C ASP A 217 -14.98 19.98 -17.43
N GLN A 218 -14.80 21.27 -17.22
CA GLN A 218 -15.83 22.12 -16.66
C GLN A 218 -17.06 22.25 -17.57
N SER A 219 -16.88 22.11 -18.88
CA SER A 219 -17.98 22.29 -19.85
C SER A 219 -18.95 21.13 -19.85
N ASN A 220 -18.43 19.92 -19.63
CA ASN A 220 -19.19 18.67 -19.61
C ASN A 220 -19.41 18.11 -18.21
N GLU A 221 -18.84 18.74 -17.19
CA GLU A 221 -18.87 18.28 -15.79
C GLU A 221 -18.40 16.83 -15.65
N ARG A 222 -17.25 16.51 -16.29
CA ARG A 222 -16.66 15.17 -16.31
C ARG A 222 -15.16 15.24 -16.08
N TRP A 223 -14.65 14.19 -15.46
CA TRP A 223 -13.24 13.90 -15.46
C TRP A 223 -12.83 13.26 -16.78
N ILE A 224 -11.78 13.76 -17.40
CA ILE A 224 -11.12 13.13 -18.55
C ILE A 224 -9.92 12.36 -18.00
N VAL A 225 -9.94 11.04 -18.12
CA VAL A 225 -8.89 10.14 -17.60
C VAL A 225 -8.12 9.57 -18.78
N LYS A 226 -6.80 9.79 -18.78
CA LYS A 226 -5.90 9.26 -19.80
C LYS A 226 -5.01 8.17 -19.21
N THR A 227 -4.69 7.17 -20.03
CA THR A 227 -3.87 6.03 -19.63
C THR A 227 -2.68 5.82 -20.56
N ASP A 228 -1.70 5.06 -20.10
CA ASP A 228 -0.53 4.59 -20.87
C ASP A 228 -0.89 3.72 -22.09
N ARG A 229 -2.18 3.31 -22.19
CA ARG A 229 -2.70 2.54 -23.34
C ARG A 229 -3.36 3.45 -24.38
N GLY A 230 -3.22 4.76 -24.27
CA GLY A 230 -3.85 5.75 -25.14
C GLY A 230 -5.34 5.94 -24.91
N ASP A 231 -5.91 5.38 -23.85
CA ASP A 231 -7.31 5.54 -23.53
C ASP A 231 -7.64 6.99 -23.16
N SER A 232 -8.87 7.41 -23.49
CA SER A 232 -9.47 8.65 -23.05
C SER A 232 -10.87 8.34 -22.54
N MET A 233 -11.01 8.21 -21.22
CA MET A 233 -12.26 7.83 -20.59
C MET A 233 -12.88 9.03 -19.86
N ARG A 234 -14.20 9.15 -19.93
CA ARG A 234 -14.94 10.19 -19.19
C ARG A 234 -15.63 9.56 -17.99
N ALA A 235 -15.52 10.22 -16.84
CA ALA A 235 -16.16 9.76 -15.62
C ALA A 235 -16.78 10.93 -14.85
N ARG A 236 -17.93 10.69 -14.22
CA ARG A 236 -18.52 11.67 -13.31
C ARG A 236 -17.75 11.76 -12.00
N TYR A 237 -17.25 10.62 -11.53
CA TYR A 237 -16.44 10.53 -10.31
C TYR A 237 -15.16 9.74 -10.59
N VAL A 238 -14.05 10.25 -10.06
CA VAL A 238 -12.78 9.52 -10.03
C VAL A 238 -12.42 9.25 -8.59
N ILE A 239 -12.11 7.98 -8.28
CA ILE A 239 -11.73 7.54 -6.93
C ILE A 239 -10.32 6.95 -6.97
N LEU A 240 -9.42 7.51 -6.16
CA LEU A 240 -8.03 7.04 -6.07
C LEU A 240 -7.92 5.97 -4.98
N ALA A 241 -7.66 4.73 -5.40
CA ALA A 241 -7.44 3.55 -4.56
C ALA A 241 -6.05 2.93 -4.82
N ASN A 242 -5.10 3.74 -5.31
CA ASN A 242 -3.82 3.31 -5.88
C ASN A 242 -2.76 2.88 -4.85
N GLY A 243 -3.00 3.00 -3.55
CA GLY A 243 -2.05 2.61 -2.50
C GLY A 243 -0.72 3.40 -2.55
N ILE A 244 0.29 2.92 -1.79
CA ILE A 244 1.60 3.57 -1.68
C ILE A 244 2.79 2.62 -1.79
N LEU A 245 2.59 1.30 -1.89
CA LEU A 245 3.64 0.28 -1.80
C LEU A 245 3.84 -0.49 -3.12
N THR A 246 3.61 0.13 -4.26
CA THR A 246 3.66 -0.52 -5.59
C THR A 246 4.85 -0.11 -6.44
N THR A 247 5.36 1.11 -6.26
CA THR A 247 6.49 1.63 -7.05
C THR A 247 7.77 1.56 -6.24
N PRO A 248 8.82 0.90 -6.74
CA PRO A 248 10.13 0.84 -6.09
C PRO A 248 10.74 2.23 -5.92
N LYS A 249 11.56 2.39 -4.87
CA LYS A 249 12.41 3.55 -4.69
C LYS A 249 13.86 3.09 -4.56
N LEU A 250 14.68 3.39 -5.53
CA LEU A 250 16.10 3.05 -5.50
C LEU A 250 16.90 4.13 -4.76
N ALA A 251 17.67 3.71 -3.77
CA ALA A 251 18.60 4.61 -3.10
C ALA A 251 19.63 5.14 -4.11
N ARG A 252 19.97 6.43 -4.01
CA ARG A 252 20.99 7.04 -4.85
C ARG A 252 22.39 6.65 -4.34
N ILE A 253 22.90 5.52 -4.82
CA ILE A 253 24.21 5.00 -4.48
C ILE A 253 25.13 5.20 -5.67
N LYS A 254 26.26 5.90 -5.44
CA LYS A 254 27.25 6.15 -6.49
C LYS A 254 27.84 4.81 -6.96
N GLY A 255 27.81 4.57 -8.25
CA GLY A 255 28.39 3.41 -8.91
C GLY A 255 27.43 2.21 -9.01
N MET A 256 26.14 2.38 -8.74
CA MET A 256 25.14 1.30 -8.96
C MET A 256 25.16 0.78 -10.40
N GLU A 257 25.36 1.66 -11.35
CA GLU A 257 25.46 1.37 -12.78
C GLU A 257 26.68 0.51 -13.14
N LYS A 258 27.69 0.43 -12.26
CA LYS A 258 28.92 -0.37 -12.46
C LYS A 258 28.86 -1.76 -11.85
N PHE A 259 27.77 -2.07 -11.15
CA PHE A 259 27.64 -3.37 -10.53
C PHE A 259 27.34 -4.43 -11.61
N SER A 260 28.26 -5.36 -11.77
CA SER A 260 28.19 -6.40 -12.81
C SER A 260 27.44 -7.68 -12.39
N GLY A 261 26.99 -7.75 -11.13
CA GLY A 261 26.22 -8.89 -10.64
C GLY A 261 24.71 -8.71 -10.86
N ASP A 262 23.96 -9.74 -10.52
CA ASP A 262 22.50 -9.69 -10.53
C ASP A 262 22.01 -8.68 -9.52
N ALA A 263 21.13 -7.75 -9.94
CA ALA A 263 20.56 -6.71 -9.08
C ALA A 263 19.08 -6.52 -9.38
N PHE A 264 18.26 -6.61 -8.33
CA PHE A 264 16.83 -6.38 -8.40
C PHE A 264 16.30 -5.74 -7.10
N HIS A 265 15.15 -5.13 -7.19
CA HIS A 265 14.46 -4.57 -6.02
C HIS A 265 13.56 -5.63 -5.39
N THR A 266 13.43 -5.64 -4.07
CA THR A 266 12.59 -6.63 -3.36
C THR A 266 11.12 -6.64 -3.80
N SER A 267 10.55 -5.50 -4.22
CA SER A 267 9.21 -5.43 -4.81
C SER A 267 9.15 -5.84 -6.30
N ARG A 268 10.27 -6.27 -6.86
CA ARG A 268 10.42 -6.90 -8.18
C ARG A 268 11.32 -8.12 -8.01
N TRP A 269 10.95 -9.00 -7.08
CA TRP A 269 11.74 -10.18 -6.76
C TRP A 269 11.86 -11.07 -7.99
N ASP A 270 13.10 -11.32 -8.40
CA ASP A 270 13.40 -12.17 -9.55
C ASP A 270 13.67 -13.61 -9.12
N TYR A 271 12.68 -14.46 -9.27
CA TYR A 271 12.77 -15.89 -8.96
C TYR A 271 13.60 -16.71 -9.95
N ASN A 272 14.01 -16.14 -11.08
CA ASN A 272 14.92 -16.81 -12.02
C ASN A 272 16.37 -16.77 -11.53
N ILE A 273 16.69 -15.91 -10.56
CA ILE A 273 18.01 -15.80 -9.96
C ILE A 273 18.10 -16.73 -8.75
N ASP A 274 18.84 -17.84 -8.89
CA ASP A 274 19.14 -18.71 -7.75
C ASP A 274 20.19 -18.06 -6.83
N LEU A 275 19.79 -17.78 -5.59
CA LEU A 275 20.66 -17.20 -4.56
C LEU A 275 21.47 -18.23 -3.78
N LYS A 276 21.21 -19.55 -3.98
CA LYS A 276 21.88 -20.61 -3.22
C LYS A 276 23.39 -20.57 -3.43
N GLY A 277 24.11 -20.52 -2.33
CA GLY A 277 25.57 -20.52 -2.33
C GLY A 277 26.24 -19.25 -2.87
N LYS A 278 25.46 -18.20 -3.23
CA LYS A 278 25.99 -16.90 -3.68
C LYS A 278 26.36 -16.01 -2.50
N ARG A 279 27.19 -15.01 -2.77
CA ARG A 279 27.42 -13.87 -1.89
C ARG A 279 26.36 -12.81 -2.23
N VAL A 280 25.55 -12.43 -1.25
CA VAL A 280 24.39 -11.56 -1.47
C VAL A 280 24.50 -10.31 -0.59
N GLY A 281 24.30 -9.14 -1.18
CA GLY A 281 24.17 -7.87 -0.47
C GLY A 281 22.72 -7.43 -0.44
N ILE A 282 22.20 -7.04 0.74
CA ILE A 282 20.89 -6.39 0.87
C ILE A 282 21.07 -4.98 1.40
N ILE A 283 20.41 -4.02 0.76
CA ILE A 283 20.50 -2.61 1.12
C ILE A 283 19.20 -2.21 1.80
N GLY A 284 19.31 -1.82 3.06
CA GLY A 284 18.19 -1.42 3.91
C GLY A 284 17.87 -2.44 4.99
N THR A 285 17.21 -1.96 6.05
CA THR A 285 16.79 -2.73 7.22
C THR A 285 15.35 -2.42 7.64
N GLY A 286 14.53 -1.94 6.70
CA GLY A 286 13.09 -1.69 6.93
C GLY A 286 12.27 -2.98 7.01
N ALA A 287 10.95 -2.87 7.10
CA ALA A 287 10.01 -3.98 7.27
C ALA A 287 10.23 -5.14 6.27
N THR A 288 10.47 -4.82 5.00
CA THR A 288 10.82 -5.82 3.97
C THR A 288 12.07 -6.60 4.33
N ALA A 289 13.14 -5.91 4.74
CA ALA A 289 14.42 -6.54 5.07
C ALA A 289 14.31 -7.45 6.31
N VAL A 290 13.52 -7.04 7.32
CA VAL A 290 13.23 -7.84 8.52
C VAL A 290 12.62 -9.19 8.14
N GLN A 291 11.80 -9.24 7.11
CA GLN A 291 11.16 -10.47 6.64
C GLN A 291 12.05 -11.29 5.69
N VAL A 292 12.73 -10.64 4.74
CA VAL A 292 13.48 -11.36 3.70
C VAL A 292 14.85 -11.88 4.18
N ILE A 293 15.54 -11.13 5.06
CA ILE A 293 16.87 -11.50 5.54
C ILE A 293 16.92 -12.89 6.18
N PRO A 294 16.02 -13.25 7.12
CA PRO A 294 16.03 -14.58 7.72
C PRO A 294 15.82 -15.70 6.70
N GLU A 295 15.07 -15.45 5.64
CA GLU A 295 14.81 -16.47 4.63
C GLU A 295 16.00 -16.68 3.70
N ILE A 296 16.61 -15.62 3.19
CA ILE A 296 17.76 -15.76 2.29
C ILE A 296 19.02 -16.19 3.03
N ALA A 297 19.18 -15.85 4.31
CA ALA A 297 20.32 -16.28 5.12
C ALA A 297 20.46 -17.80 5.22
N LYS A 298 19.35 -18.55 5.07
CA LYS A 298 19.35 -20.02 5.10
C LYS A 298 20.03 -20.66 3.88
N ILE A 299 20.14 -19.95 2.77
CA ILE A 299 20.52 -20.52 1.47
C ILE A 299 21.77 -19.88 0.85
N VAL A 300 22.09 -18.64 1.19
CA VAL A 300 23.25 -17.94 0.62
C VAL A 300 24.55 -18.39 1.28
N LYS A 301 25.70 -18.22 0.59
CA LYS A 301 27.01 -18.48 1.16
C LYS A 301 27.43 -17.42 2.18
N GLU A 302 27.19 -16.16 1.85
CA GLU A 302 27.47 -15.00 2.68
C GLU A 302 26.39 -13.94 2.45
N LEU A 303 25.94 -13.30 3.52
CA LEU A 303 24.96 -12.22 3.48
C LEU A 303 25.55 -10.95 4.06
N PHE A 304 25.55 -9.88 3.26
CA PHE A 304 25.98 -8.55 3.66
C PHE A 304 24.73 -7.65 3.80
N VAL A 305 24.51 -7.13 5.00
CA VAL A 305 23.37 -6.23 5.26
C VAL A 305 23.88 -4.81 5.43
N PHE A 306 23.50 -3.93 4.51
CA PHE A 306 23.89 -2.52 4.52
C PHE A 306 22.81 -1.68 5.22
N GLN A 307 23.11 -1.21 6.41
CA GLN A 307 22.22 -0.43 7.25
C GLN A 307 22.67 1.02 7.32
N ARG A 308 21.76 1.94 7.04
CA ARG A 308 21.95 3.38 7.28
C ARG A 308 21.36 3.79 8.63
N THR A 309 20.13 3.36 8.88
CA THR A 309 19.40 3.68 10.11
C THR A 309 18.84 2.40 10.70
N PRO A 310 19.02 2.15 12.00
CA PRO A 310 18.44 1.00 12.67
C PRO A 310 16.91 1.03 12.54
N SER A 311 16.31 -0.13 12.33
CA SER A 311 14.86 -0.32 12.41
C SER A 311 14.50 -0.75 13.83
N SER A 312 13.38 -0.24 14.32
CA SER A 312 12.76 -0.78 15.53
C SER A 312 12.05 -2.08 15.16
N ILE A 313 12.40 -3.15 15.86
CA ILE A 313 11.81 -4.48 15.67
C ILE A 313 11.23 -4.88 17.00
N ASP A 314 9.96 -5.26 17.01
CA ASP A 314 9.28 -5.79 18.19
C ASP A 314 9.05 -7.30 18.05
N VAL A 315 8.83 -7.97 19.17
CA VAL A 315 8.51 -9.40 19.21
C VAL A 315 7.03 -9.58 18.93
N ARG A 316 6.71 -10.50 18.04
CA ARG A 316 5.33 -10.89 17.72
C ARG A 316 4.82 -12.00 18.64
#